data_a6f085ac31dd450f9e717798de2d53e4
#
_entry.id   a6f085ac31dd450f9e717798de2d53e4
#
_cell.length_a   1.000
_cell.length_b   1.000
_cell.length_c   1.000
_cell.angle_alpha   90.00
_cell.angle_beta   90.00
_cell.angle_gamma   90.00
#
_symmetry.space_group_name_H-M   'P 1'
#
loop_
_entity.id
_entity.type
_entity.pdbx_description
1 polymer ?
#
loop_
_entity_poly.entity_id
_entity_poly.type
_entity_poly.pdbx_seq_one_letter_code
_entity_poly.pdbx_strand_id
1 'polypeptide(L)'
;MKNLALSSMQPKPGHFYAVGIGPGSPDLLTLRAASLVENCDTVISPQAKGSAKSIALEAVRPFLKDQEVIVHNYPMQRNRAKTQQRWQELADDVARRCDAGESVVQVTLGDPLIFATSSYLMQGLSEKLPAGHIHVVPGISAFQTTASRFGEALTLQEDRLMLMSATDISAVEQALEQCETLVLYKAGGCIEQLMELLRRRDLLQSASLVSCGEQGEHELQLADLSQWRVEPLGYMTTMIIRIGSRPWLEE
;
A
#
# COMPACT_ATOMS: atom_id res chain seq x y z
N MET A 1 -22.25 -19.17 -15.44
CA MET A 1 -21.54 -18.74 -14.23
C MET A 1 -22.58 -18.45 -13.16
N LYS A 2 -22.53 -19.19 -12.04
CA LYS A 2 -23.47 -19.01 -10.94
C LYS A 2 -23.29 -17.58 -10.40
N ASN A 3 -24.39 -16.83 -10.23
CA ASN A 3 -24.39 -15.55 -9.52
C ASN A 3 -23.68 -15.74 -8.18
N LEU A 4 -22.39 -15.34 -8.10
CA LEU A 4 -21.82 -15.01 -6.81
C LEU A 4 -22.77 -13.99 -6.21
N ALA A 5 -23.21 -14.24 -4.97
CA ALA A 5 -24.12 -13.33 -4.29
C ALA A 5 -23.38 -11.99 -4.05
N LEU A 6 -23.39 -11.13 -5.05
CA LEU A 6 -22.80 -9.77 -5.01
C LEU A 6 -23.47 -8.91 -3.92
N SER A 7 -24.61 -9.35 -3.39
CA SER A 7 -25.30 -8.67 -2.28
C SER A 7 -24.46 -8.51 -1.01
N SER A 8 -23.51 -9.44 -0.76
CA SER A 8 -22.56 -9.32 0.38
C SER A 8 -21.44 -8.31 0.14
N MET A 9 -21.33 -7.77 -1.07
CA MET A 9 -20.32 -6.81 -1.48
C MET A 9 -20.84 -5.37 -1.52
N GLN A 10 -22.13 -5.17 -1.26
CA GLN A 10 -22.73 -3.83 -1.23
C GLN A 10 -22.39 -3.11 0.07
N PRO A 11 -22.08 -1.80 0.02
CA PRO A 11 -21.89 -1.01 1.22
C PRO A 11 -23.21 -0.90 2.00
N LYS A 12 -23.11 -0.87 3.32
CA LYS A 12 -24.25 -0.72 4.22
C LYS A 12 -24.35 0.74 4.66
N PRO A 13 -25.57 1.31 4.75
CA PRO A 13 -25.77 2.65 5.31
C PRO A 13 -25.17 2.78 6.72
N GLY A 14 -24.49 3.88 6.99
CA GLY A 14 -23.87 4.15 8.28
C GLY A 14 -22.56 3.39 8.55
N HIS A 15 -21.94 2.78 7.53
CA HIS A 15 -20.73 2.00 7.68
C HIS A 15 -19.54 2.64 6.97
N PHE A 16 -18.36 2.48 7.58
CA PHE A 16 -17.07 2.89 7.01
C PHE A 16 -16.28 1.67 6.50
N TYR A 17 -15.61 1.84 5.37
CA TYR A 17 -14.82 0.82 4.71
C TYR A 17 -13.42 1.35 4.40
N ALA A 18 -12.38 0.79 5.03
CA ALA A 18 -10.99 0.98 4.60
C ALA A 18 -10.70 -0.04 3.48
N VAL A 19 -10.52 0.43 2.25
CA VAL A 19 -10.47 -0.41 1.06
C VAL A 19 -9.09 -0.33 0.40
N GLY A 20 -8.40 -1.46 0.34
CA GLY A 20 -7.21 -1.64 -0.48
C GLY A 20 -7.58 -1.76 -1.95
N ILE A 21 -6.96 -0.93 -2.77
CA ILE A 21 -7.26 -0.85 -4.21
C ILE A 21 -6.14 -1.40 -5.07
N GLY A 22 -5.22 -2.16 -4.48
CA GLY A 22 -4.08 -2.68 -5.22
C GLY A 22 -3.02 -1.63 -5.54
N PRO A 23 -2.05 -1.97 -6.39
CA PRO A 23 -0.84 -1.17 -6.61
C PRO A 23 -1.04 0.07 -7.48
N GLY A 24 -2.17 0.18 -8.21
CA GLY A 24 -2.46 1.35 -9.04
C GLY A 24 -3.22 1.07 -10.33
N SER A 25 -3.17 -0.16 -10.85
CA SER A 25 -3.95 -0.56 -12.03
C SER A 25 -5.38 -0.94 -11.64
N PRO A 26 -6.42 -0.45 -12.37
CA PRO A 26 -7.82 -0.73 -12.08
C PRO A 26 -8.21 -2.22 -12.13
N ASP A 27 -7.53 -3.02 -12.93
CA ASP A 27 -7.78 -4.47 -13.09
C ASP A 27 -7.21 -5.32 -11.92
N LEU A 28 -6.40 -4.70 -11.06
CA LEU A 28 -5.87 -5.32 -9.85
C LEU A 28 -6.69 -5.00 -8.58
N LEU A 29 -7.83 -4.33 -8.73
CA LEU A 29 -8.81 -4.22 -7.64
C LEU A 29 -9.45 -5.58 -7.38
N THR A 30 -9.68 -5.88 -6.11
CA THR A 30 -10.56 -7.01 -5.80
C THR A 30 -12.00 -6.70 -6.22
N LEU A 31 -12.79 -7.71 -6.60
CA LEU A 31 -14.21 -7.52 -6.95
C LEU A 31 -14.99 -6.83 -5.83
N ARG A 32 -14.63 -7.09 -4.57
CA ARG A 32 -15.24 -6.42 -3.42
C ARG A 32 -14.89 -4.95 -3.37
N ALA A 33 -13.62 -4.60 -3.58
CA ALA A 33 -13.15 -3.21 -3.59
C ALA A 33 -13.89 -2.42 -4.69
N ALA A 34 -13.93 -2.95 -5.91
CA ALA A 34 -14.62 -2.33 -7.03
C ALA A 34 -16.12 -2.11 -6.73
N SER A 35 -16.81 -3.15 -6.23
CA SER A 35 -18.23 -3.05 -5.89
C SER A 35 -18.54 -2.04 -4.77
N LEU A 36 -17.69 -1.95 -3.74
CA LEU A 36 -17.87 -0.98 -2.66
C LEU A 36 -17.65 0.46 -3.16
N VAL A 37 -16.59 0.70 -3.95
CA VAL A 37 -16.35 2.02 -4.55
C VAL A 37 -17.49 2.43 -5.47
N GLU A 38 -18.01 1.51 -6.28
CA GLU A 38 -19.06 1.78 -7.26
C GLU A 38 -20.40 2.15 -6.62
N ASN A 39 -20.67 1.68 -5.39
CA ASN A 39 -22.01 1.75 -4.78
C ASN A 39 -22.04 2.46 -3.41
N CYS A 40 -20.92 3.02 -2.91
CA CYS A 40 -20.94 3.84 -1.71
C CYS A 40 -21.44 5.26 -1.99
N ASP A 41 -21.78 6.00 -0.94
CA ASP A 41 -22.22 7.41 -1.04
C ASP A 41 -21.01 8.35 -1.13
N THR A 42 -19.96 8.07 -0.37
CA THR A 42 -18.76 8.93 -0.28
C THR A 42 -17.47 8.14 -0.47
N VAL A 43 -16.59 8.62 -1.35
CA VAL A 43 -15.22 8.10 -1.54
C VAL A 43 -14.19 9.09 -1.02
N ILE A 44 -13.37 8.69 -0.07
CA ILE A 44 -12.23 9.47 0.44
C ILE A 44 -10.95 8.93 -0.19
N SER A 45 -10.23 9.79 -0.89
CA SER A 45 -8.97 9.44 -1.55
C SER A 45 -7.79 10.20 -0.96
N PRO A 46 -6.68 9.52 -0.61
CA PRO A 46 -5.47 10.20 -0.16
C PRO A 46 -4.78 10.91 -1.31
N GLN A 47 -4.24 12.09 -1.04
CA GLN A 47 -3.33 12.80 -1.94
C GLN A 47 -2.06 13.21 -1.20
N ALA A 48 -0.90 12.95 -1.81
CA ALA A 48 0.36 13.41 -1.28
C ALA A 48 0.48 14.94 -1.46
N LYS A 49 1.02 15.62 -0.45
CA LYS A 49 1.26 17.06 -0.53
C LYS A 49 2.20 17.38 -1.69
N GLY A 50 1.77 18.29 -2.58
CA GLY A 50 2.54 18.69 -3.76
C GLY A 50 2.33 17.80 -4.99
N SER A 51 1.55 16.72 -4.89
CA SER A 51 1.11 15.97 -6.08
C SER A 51 -0.05 16.67 -6.76
N ALA A 52 0.00 16.77 -8.09
CA ALA A 52 -1.09 17.34 -8.88
C ALA A 52 -2.34 16.42 -8.92
N LYS A 53 -2.17 15.10 -8.68
CA LYS A 53 -3.23 14.09 -8.78
C LYS A 53 -3.09 13.05 -7.66
N SER A 54 -4.22 12.48 -7.24
CA SER A 54 -4.23 11.29 -6.38
C SER A 54 -4.14 10.05 -7.25
N ILE A 55 -3.07 9.27 -7.09
CA ILE A 55 -2.91 7.98 -7.81
C ILE A 55 -4.02 7.02 -7.41
N ALA A 56 -4.39 7.01 -6.13
CA ALA A 56 -5.48 6.17 -5.64
C ALA A 56 -6.83 6.54 -6.30
N LEU A 57 -7.09 7.83 -6.52
CA LEU A 57 -8.30 8.26 -7.20
C LEU A 57 -8.28 7.86 -8.69
N GLU A 58 -7.14 7.99 -9.37
CA GLU A 58 -7.02 7.56 -10.76
C GLU A 58 -7.30 6.05 -10.91
N ALA A 59 -6.78 5.22 -10.02
CA ALA A 59 -7.00 3.76 -10.04
C ALA A 59 -8.48 3.38 -9.89
N VAL A 60 -9.26 4.13 -9.13
CA VAL A 60 -10.69 3.85 -8.91
C VAL A 60 -11.63 4.63 -9.84
N ARG A 61 -11.09 5.54 -10.64
CA ARG A 61 -11.89 6.39 -11.57
C ARG A 61 -12.89 5.61 -12.43
N PRO A 62 -12.57 4.43 -13.00
CA PRO A 62 -13.52 3.66 -13.81
C PRO A 62 -14.75 3.16 -13.04
N PHE A 63 -14.69 3.13 -11.71
CA PHE A 63 -15.76 2.65 -10.82
C PHE A 63 -16.57 3.79 -10.19
N LEU A 64 -16.17 5.04 -10.42
CA LEU A 64 -16.90 6.19 -9.90
C LEU A 64 -18.12 6.50 -10.77
N LYS A 65 -19.24 6.84 -10.11
CA LYS A 65 -20.49 7.30 -10.72
C LYS A 65 -20.87 8.66 -10.16
N ASP A 66 -21.83 8.67 -9.22
CA ASP A 66 -22.38 9.90 -8.63
C ASP A 66 -21.92 10.12 -7.16
N GLN A 67 -20.91 9.35 -6.68
CA GLN A 67 -20.41 9.45 -5.33
C GLN A 67 -19.80 10.84 -5.07
N GLU A 68 -19.96 11.33 -3.85
CA GLU A 68 -19.14 12.45 -3.38
C GLU A 68 -17.68 12.00 -3.25
N VAL A 69 -16.77 12.70 -3.91
CA VAL A 69 -15.33 12.40 -3.86
C VAL A 69 -14.60 13.46 -3.04
N ILE A 70 -14.02 13.04 -1.91
CA ILE A 70 -13.23 13.88 -1.02
C ILE A 70 -11.75 13.53 -1.19
N VAL A 71 -10.99 14.47 -1.73
CA VAL A 71 -9.53 14.34 -1.81
C VAL A 71 -8.90 14.92 -0.55
N HIS A 72 -8.35 14.05 0.30
CA HIS A 72 -7.75 14.46 1.56
C HIS A 72 -6.23 14.51 1.46
N ASN A 73 -5.68 15.72 1.70
CA ASN A 73 -4.23 15.95 1.73
C ASN A 73 -3.65 15.57 3.09
N TYR A 74 -2.90 14.48 3.14
CA TYR A 74 -2.20 14.07 4.35
C TYR A 74 -0.90 14.87 4.53
N PRO A 75 -0.73 15.56 5.67
CA PRO A 75 0.52 16.22 5.95
C PRO A 75 1.59 15.17 6.28
N MET A 76 2.55 15.01 5.39
CA MET A 76 3.78 14.24 5.64
C MET A 76 4.74 15.05 6.56
N GLN A 77 4.20 15.72 7.59
CA GLN A 77 5.00 16.58 8.47
C GLN A 77 5.41 15.83 9.73
N ARG A 78 6.65 16.09 10.20
CA ARG A 78 7.19 15.55 11.47
C ARG A 78 6.45 16.07 12.73
N ASN A 79 5.51 17.02 12.59
CA ASN A 79 4.72 17.52 13.71
C ASN A 79 3.56 16.58 14.02
N ARG A 80 3.77 15.66 14.97
CA ARG A 80 2.79 14.67 15.41
C ARG A 80 1.46 15.30 15.84
N ALA A 81 1.47 16.40 16.59
CA ALA A 81 0.25 17.01 17.10
C ALA A 81 -0.67 17.53 15.99
N LYS A 82 -0.12 18.27 15.00
CA LYS A 82 -0.90 18.74 13.85
C LYS A 82 -1.41 17.60 12.98
N THR A 83 -0.62 16.53 12.84
CA THR A 83 -1.02 15.34 12.07
C THR A 83 -2.17 14.63 12.79
N GLN A 84 -2.08 14.45 14.10
CA GLN A 84 -3.12 13.81 14.91
C GLN A 84 -4.42 14.62 14.90
N GLN A 85 -4.36 15.95 15.02
CA GLN A 85 -5.53 16.80 14.92
C GLN A 85 -6.29 16.63 13.60
N ARG A 86 -5.58 16.59 12.48
CA ARG A 86 -6.20 16.39 11.16
C ARG A 86 -6.85 15.01 10.98
N TRP A 87 -6.24 13.95 11.57
CA TRP A 87 -6.87 12.63 11.61
C TRP A 87 -8.16 12.67 12.41
N GLN A 88 -8.17 13.41 13.52
CA GLN A 88 -9.35 13.57 14.34
C GLN A 88 -10.46 14.33 13.59
N GLU A 89 -10.13 15.45 12.94
CA GLU A 89 -11.07 16.22 12.12
C GLU A 89 -11.68 15.35 11.00
N LEU A 90 -10.88 14.52 10.33
CA LEU A 90 -11.38 13.58 9.31
C LEU A 90 -12.27 12.51 9.94
N ALA A 91 -11.88 11.96 11.09
CA ALA A 91 -12.68 10.96 11.80
C ALA A 91 -14.03 11.55 12.26
N ASP A 92 -14.08 12.80 12.70
CA ASP A 92 -15.30 13.51 13.05
C ASP A 92 -16.23 13.69 11.84
N ASP A 93 -15.68 14.05 10.68
CA ASP A 93 -16.46 14.19 9.44
C ASP A 93 -17.03 12.86 8.98
N VAL A 94 -16.21 11.81 8.96
CA VAL A 94 -16.65 10.43 8.57
C VAL A 94 -17.72 9.91 9.54
N ALA A 95 -17.53 10.09 10.85
CA ALA A 95 -18.52 9.64 11.84
C ALA A 95 -19.86 10.34 11.61
N ARG A 96 -19.87 11.66 11.41
CA ARG A 96 -21.07 12.45 11.14
C ARG A 96 -21.80 11.97 9.86
N ARG A 97 -21.07 11.62 8.81
CA ARG A 97 -21.64 11.07 7.58
C ARG A 97 -22.26 9.69 7.82
N CYS A 98 -21.57 8.82 8.52
CA CYS A 98 -22.09 7.52 8.89
C CYS A 98 -23.35 7.62 9.78
N ASP A 99 -23.37 8.55 10.74
CA ASP A 99 -24.55 8.83 11.58
C ASP A 99 -25.73 9.35 10.77
N ALA A 100 -25.47 10.06 9.67
CA ALA A 100 -26.49 10.48 8.70
C ALA A 100 -26.97 9.33 7.78
N GLY A 101 -26.39 8.14 7.90
CA GLY A 101 -26.73 6.96 7.11
C GLY A 101 -25.92 6.79 5.83
N GLU A 102 -24.90 7.64 5.58
CA GLU A 102 -24.02 7.47 4.43
C GLU A 102 -23.08 6.27 4.61
N SER A 103 -22.80 5.57 3.52
CA SER A 103 -21.72 4.59 3.43
C SER A 103 -20.43 5.28 2.93
N VAL A 104 -19.35 5.19 3.69
CA VAL A 104 -18.10 5.88 3.41
C VAL A 104 -16.99 4.89 3.09
N VAL A 105 -16.34 5.05 1.94
CA VAL A 105 -15.18 4.27 1.50
C VAL A 105 -13.93 5.14 1.52
N GLN A 106 -12.91 4.74 2.26
CA GLN A 106 -11.56 5.31 2.11
C GLN A 106 -10.72 4.37 1.24
N VAL A 107 -10.28 4.83 0.08
CA VAL A 107 -9.38 4.07 -0.80
C VAL A 107 -7.93 4.24 -0.37
N THR A 108 -7.16 3.15 -0.47
CA THR A 108 -5.74 3.12 -0.11
C THR A 108 -4.97 2.31 -1.14
N LEU A 109 -3.91 2.87 -1.73
CA LEU A 109 -2.99 2.12 -2.58
C LEU A 109 -2.39 0.94 -1.80
N GLY A 110 -2.34 -0.22 -2.44
CA GLY A 110 -1.93 -1.46 -1.81
C GLY A 110 -3.01 -2.00 -0.87
N ASP A 111 -2.61 -2.28 0.37
CA ASP A 111 -3.43 -2.83 1.44
C ASP A 111 -3.59 -1.83 2.59
N PRO A 112 -4.78 -1.67 3.19
CA PRO A 112 -5.03 -0.68 4.24
C PRO A 112 -4.32 -0.96 5.56
N LEU A 113 -3.76 -2.15 5.77
CA LEU A 113 -3.07 -2.54 6.99
C LEU A 113 -1.54 -2.61 6.86
N ILE A 114 -0.99 -2.41 5.64
CA ILE A 114 0.45 -2.49 5.38
C ILE A 114 1.00 -1.10 5.04
N PHE A 115 1.70 -0.47 5.99
CA PHE A 115 2.29 0.88 5.88
C PHE A 115 1.33 1.95 5.37
N ALA A 116 0.04 1.80 5.66
CA ALA A 116 -1.04 2.65 5.18
C ALA A 116 -1.51 3.66 6.24
N THR A 117 -1.95 4.81 5.76
CA THR A 117 -2.48 5.89 6.62
C THR A 117 -3.91 5.63 7.09
N SER A 118 -4.64 4.72 6.46
CA SER A 118 -5.99 4.27 6.86
C SER A 118 -6.07 3.77 8.30
N SER A 119 -4.98 3.19 8.82
CA SER A 119 -4.92 2.72 10.22
C SER A 119 -5.15 3.84 11.23
N TYR A 120 -4.68 5.07 10.95
CA TYR A 120 -4.90 6.22 11.84
C TYR A 120 -6.36 6.68 11.82
N LEU A 121 -7.01 6.67 10.65
CA LEU A 121 -8.43 7.01 10.56
C LEU A 121 -9.30 5.96 11.25
N MET A 122 -9.04 4.67 11.02
CA MET A 122 -9.75 3.59 11.69
C MET A 122 -9.63 3.67 13.21
N GLN A 123 -8.45 4.01 13.73
CA GLN A 123 -8.25 4.23 15.16
C GLN A 123 -9.10 5.39 15.68
N GLY A 124 -9.16 6.52 14.95
CA GLY A 124 -10.00 7.66 15.31
C GLY A 124 -11.50 7.35 15.27
N LEU A 125 -11.92 6.45 14.36
CA LEU A 125 -13.31 6.04 14.20
C LEU A 125 -13.76 4.98 15.22
N SER A 126 -12.84 4.19 15.78
CA SER A 126 -13.18 3.09 16.70
C SER A 126 -13.90 3.55 17.97
N GLU A 127 -13.73 4.81 18.38
CA GLU A 127 -14.40 5.41 19.50
C GLU A 127 -15.70 6.17 19.12
N LYS A 128 -15.99 6.31 17.82
CA LYS A 128 -17.07 7.14 17.29
C LYS A 128 -18.16 6.32 16.60
N LEU A 129 -17.82 5.24 15.96
CA LEU A 129 -18.77 4.36 15.28
C LEU A 129 -19.10 3.12 16.11
N PRO A 130 -20.32 2.59 16.00
CA PRO A 130 -20.72 1.37 16.68
C PRO A 130 -19.83 0.18 16.29
N ALA A 131 -19.71 -0.79 17.19
CA ALA A 131 -19.00 -2.03 16.91
C ALA A 131 -19.54 -2.73 15.64
N GLY A 132 -18.65 -3.14 14.75
CA GLY A 132 -19.02 -3.78 13.49
C GLY A 132 -19.35 -2.81 12.34
N HIS A 133 -19.26 -1.48 12.53
CA HIS A 133 -19.45 -0.50 11.46
C HIS A 133 -18.17 -0.13 10.71
N ILE A 134 -17.02 -0.56 11.20
CA ILE A 134 -15.72 -0.36 10.53
C ILE A 134 -15.31 -1.66 9.86
N HIS A 135 -15.06 -1.61 8.56
CA HIS A 135 -14.68 -2.76 7.75
C HIS A 135 -13.33 -2.53 7.08
N VAL A 136 -12.57 -3.63 6.92
CA VAL A 136 -11.32 -3.62 6.17
C VAL A 136 -11.46 -4.56 4.98
N VAL A 137 -11.13 -4.07 3.80
CA VAL A 137 -11.08 -4.86 2.57
C VAL A 137 -9.63 -4.91 2.09
N PRO A 138 -9.01 -6.09 2.08
CA PRO A 138 -7.61 -6.22 1.67
C PRO A 138 -7.41 -5.88 0.20
N GLY A 139 -6.20 -5.44 -0.13
CA GLY A 139 -5.75 -5.19 -1.50
C GLY A 139 -4.40 -5.82 -1.78
N ILE A 140 -4.03 -5.92 -3.06
CA ILE A 140 -2.71 -6.40 -3.48
C ILE A 140 -1.66 -5.38 -3.06
N SER A 141 -0.74 -5.79 -2.21
CA SER A 141 0.32 -4.90 -1.70
C SER A 141 1.47 -4.73 -2.69
N ALA A 142 2.21 -3.63 -2.59
CA ALA A 142 3.33 -3.32 -3.46
C ALA A 142 4.41 -4.42 -3.49
N PHE A 143 4.64 -5.14 -2.38
CA PHE A 143 5.62 -6.23 -2.37
C PHE A 143 5.21 -7.42 -3.23
N GLN A 144 3.91 -7.73 -3.28
CA GLN A 144 3.38 -8.80 -4.14
C GLN A 144 3.52 -8.41 -5.62
N THR A 145 3.21 -7.16 -5.93
CA THR A 145 3.40 -6.62 -7.30
C THR A 145 4.88 -6.62 -7.69
N THR A 146 5.77 -6.21 -6.78
CA THR A 146 7.22 -6.23 -7.04
C THR A 146 7.70 -7.66 -7.32
N ALA A 147 7.30 -8.64 -6.52
CA ALA A 147 7.67 -10.04 -6.73
C ALA A 147 7.12 -10.58 -8.07
N SER A 148 5.89 -10.22 -8.44
CA SER A 148 5.26 -10.68 -9.69
C SER A 148 5.98 -10.19 -10.95
N ARG A 149 6.67 -9.03 -10.88
CA ARG A 149 7.44 -8.50 -12.01
C ARG A 149 8.63 -9.38 -12.38
N PHE A 150 9.17 -10.09 -11.39
CA PHE A 150 10.35 -10.94 -11.59
C PHE A 150 10.00 -12.44 -11.63
N GLY A 151 8.73 -12.80 -11.38
CA GLY A 151 8.25 -14.18 -11.38
C GLY A 151 8.86 -15.05 -10.28
N GLU A 152 9.34 -14.45 -9.19
CA GLU A 152 10.06 -15.13 -8.15
C GLU A 152 9.25 -15.28 -6.88
N ALA A 153 9.27 -16.48 -6.29
CA ALA A 153 8.63 -16.73 -5.00
C ALA A 153 9.26 -15.91 -3.87
N LEU A 154 8.42 -15.29 -3.05
CA LEU A 154 8.88 -14.58 -1.85
C LEU A 154 9.31 -15.55 -0.77
N THR A 155 8.62 -16.69 -0.65
CA THR A 155 8.90 -17.72 0.35
C THR A 155 8.75 -19.10 -0.26
N LEU A 156 9.59 -20.01 0.14
CA LEU A 156 9.49 -21.44 -0.13
C LEU A 156 9.65 -22.19 1.19
N GLN A 157 8.83 -23.21 1.42
CA GLN A 157 8.86 -24.03 2.65
C GLN A 157 8.91 -23.20 3.93
N GLU A 158 10.00 -23.26 4.70
CA GLU A 158 10.18 -22.59 5.99
C GLU A 158 10.84 -21.21 5.89
N ASP A 159 10.95 -20.64 4.67
CA ASP A 159 11.51 -19.30 4.47
C ASP A 159 10.77 -18.26 5.32
N ARG A 160 11.52 -17.42 5.98
CA ARG A 160 11.00 -16.27 6.73
C ARG A 160 10.96 -15.05 5.82
N LEU A 161 9.77 -14.44 5.70
CA LEU A 161 9.56 -13.19 5.00
C LEU A 161 9.46 -12.04 6.01
N MET A 162 10.32 -11.06 5.88
CA MET A 162 10.26 -9.84 6.69
C MET A 162 9.87 -8.64 5.85
N LEU A 163 8.93 -7.82 6.34
CA LEU A 163 8.49 -6.57 5.71
C LEU A 163 8.86 -5.41 6.62
N MET A 164 9.60 -4.42 6.10
CA MET A 164 9.93 -3.22 6.88
C MET A 164 10.09 -1.97 6.02
N SER A 165 10.17 -0.82 6.68
CA SER A 165 10.52 0.45 6.03
C SER A 165 12.03 0.57 5.94
N ALA A 166 12.54 1.04 4.81
CA ALA A 166 13.97 1.27 4.59
C ALA A 166 14.55 2.48 5.33
N THR A 167 13.74 3.21 6.10
CA THR A 167 14.14 4.50 6.70
C THR A 167 15.17 4.39 7.83
N ASP A 168 15.39 3.19 8.36
CA ASP A 168 16.43 2.90 9.37
C ASP A 168 17.38 1.83 8.81
N ILE A 169 18.52 2.26 8.30
CA ILE A 169 19.52 1.39 7.66
C ILE A 169 20.15 0.42 8.66
N SER A 170 20.30 0.82 9.93
CA SER A 170 20.84 -0.09 10.96
C SER A 170 19.89 -1.24 11.25
N ALA A 171 18.59 -0.96 11.31
CA ALA A 171 17.56 -2.00 11.46
C ALA A 171 17.49 -2.90 10.21
N VAL A 172 17.66 -2.33 9.01
CA VAL A 172 17.75 -3.11 7.75
C VAL A 172 18.94 -4.07 7.80
N GLU A 173 20.11 -3.60 8.21
CA GLU A 173 21.32 -4.45 8.30
C GLU A 173 21.13 -5.63 9.26
N GLN A 174 20.49 -5.39 10.41
CA GLN A 174 20.17 -6.47 11.37
C GLN A 174 19.15 -7.46 10.80
N ALA A 175 18.17 -6.98 10.05
CA ALA A 175 17.13 -7.81 9.45
C ALA A 175 17.68 -8.80 8.41
N LEU A 176 18.77 -8.46 7.71
CA LEU A 176 19.45 -9.34 6.75
C LEU A 176 19.95 -10.66 7.38
N GLU A 177 20.11 -10.73 8.69
CA GLU A 177 20.55 -11.93 9.41
C GLU A 177 19.39 -12.76 9.97
N GLN A 178 18.13 -12.32 9.77
CA GLN A 178 16.97 -12.89 10.43
C GLN A 178 15.93 -13.51 9.50
N CYS A 179 16.07 -13.34 8.19
CA CYS A 179 15.10 -13.83 7.21
C CYS A 179 15.79 -14.26 5.90
N GLU A 180 15.09 -15.05 5.12
CA GLU A 180 15.50 -15.51 3.79
C GLU A 180 15.04 -14.51 2.70
N THR A 181 13.97 -13.76 2.97
CA THR A 181 13.52 -12.68 2.09
C THR A 181 13.19 -11.42 2.91
N LEU A 182 13.86 -10.33 2.57
CA LEU A 182 13.60 -9.01 3.15
C LEU A 182 12.96 -8.09 2.13
N VAL A 183 11.79 -7.57 2.45
CA VAL A 183 11.08 -6.56 1.65
C VAL A 183 11.21 -5.20 2.30
N LEU A 184 11.69 -4.24 1.55
CA LEU A 184 11.88 -2.87 1.98
C LEU A 184 10.92 -1.93 1.26
N TYR A 185 10.03 -1.30 2.03
CA TYR A 185 9.20 -0.19 1.57
C TYR A 185 9.96 1.14 1.67
N LYS A 186 9.59 2.11 0.83
CA LYS A 186 10.18 3.46 0.82
C LYS A 186 11.67 3.49 0.51
N ALA A 187 12.16 2.49 -0.22
CA ALA A 187 13.58 2.30 -0.50
C ALA A 187 14.20 3.45 -1.31
N GLY A 188 13.41 4.15 -2.15
CA GLY A 188 13.92 5.22 -3.00
C GLY A 188 14.57 6.37 -2.24
N GLY A 189 14.06 6.72 -1.06
CA GLY A 189 14.64 7.78 -0.23
C GLY A 189 15.98 7.44 0.43
N CYS A 190 16.37 6.17 0.45
CA CYS A 190 17.58 5.65 1.10
C CYS A 190 18.42 4.81 0.12
N ILE A 191 18.19 4.93 -1.18
CA ILE A 191 18.77 4.03 -2.19
C ILE A 191 20.30 3.99 -2.14
N GLU A 192 20.97 5.12 -1.99
CA GLU A 192 22.43 5.17 -1.94
C GLU A 192 22.99 4.40 -0.75
N GLN A 193 22.38 4.58 0.44
CA GLN A 193 22.77 3.88 1.66
C GLN A 193 22.49 2.38 1.56
N LEU A 194 21.36 1.99 0.95
CA LEU A 194 21.02 0.60 0.69
C LEU A 194 22.02 -0.05 -0.29
N MET A 195 22.39 0.65 -1.36
CA MET A 195 23.39 0.19 -2.33
C MET A 195 24.75 -0.04 -1.68
N GLU A 196 25.17 0.83 -0.79
CA GLU A 196 26.41 0.65 -0.04
C GLU A 196 26.36 -0.56 0.90
N LEU A 197 25.26 -0.70 1.66
CA LEU A 197 25.02 -1.84 2.53
C LEU A 197 25.05 -3.17 1.75
N LEU A 198 24.26 -3.26 0.66
CA LEU A 198 24.17 -4.47 -0.15
C LEU A 198 25.49 -4.83 -0.83
N ARG A 199 26.28 -3.83 -1.25
CA ARG A 199 27.62 -4.07 -1.80
C ARG A 199 28.57 -4.67 -0.76
N ARG A 200 28.55 -4.17 0.48
CA ARG A 200 29.37 -4.72 1.58
C ARG A 200 28.97 -6.14 1.96
N ARG A 201 27.71 -6.51 1.75
CA ARG A 201 27.15 -7.83 2.07
C ARG A 201 27.12 -8.78 0.88
N ASP A 202 27.63 -8.38 -0.29
CA ASP A 202 27.59 -9.15 -1.55
C ASP A 202 26.17 -9.58 -1.97
N LEU A 203 25.18 -8.69 -1.78
CA LEU A 203 23.76 -8.93 -2.02
C LEU A 203 23.17 -8.14 -3.19
N LEU A 204 23.99 -7.40 -3.97
CA LEU A 204 23.48 -6.58 -5.07
C LEU A 204 22.76 -7.40 -6.16
N GLN A 205 23.29 -8.56 -6.50
CA GLN A 205 22.70 -9.45 -7.50
C GLN A 205 21.46 -10.18 -6.99
N SER A 206 21.32 -10.31 -5.67
CA SER A 206 20.17 -10.93 -5.01
C SER A 206 19.06 -9.94 -4.65
N ALA A 207 19.22 -8.68 -5.06
CA ALA A 207 18.28 -7.63 -4.77
C ALA A 207 17.64 -7.09 -6.05
N SER A 208 16.32 -6.94 -6.02
CA SER A 208 15.49 -6.40 -7.08
C SER A 208 14.63 -5.25 -6.56
N LEU A 209 14.21 -4.33 -7.42
CA LEU A 209 13.30 -3.25 -7.05
C LEU A 209 12.28 -2.95 -8.15
N VAL A 210 11.14 -2.42 -7.70
CA VAL A 210 10.16 -1.74 -8.55
C VAL A 210 9.85 -0.38 -7.93
N SER A 211 9.93 0.66 -8.74
CA SER A 211 9.48 2.00 -8.40
C SER A 211 8.24 2.33 -9.21
N CYS A 212 7.23 2.95 -8.57
CA CYS A 212 5.97 3.33 -9.20
C CYS A 212 5.25 2.16 -9.92
N GLY A 213 5.24 0.97 -9.30
CA GLY A 213 4.61 -0.22 -9.87
C GLY A 213 3.16 0.05 -10.28
N GLU A 214 2.73 -0.46 -11.45
CA GLU A 214 1.41 -0.27 -12.05
C GLU A 214 1.08 1.19 -12.41
N GLN A 215 2.08 2.06 -12.58
CA GLN A 215 1.86 3.46 -12.97
C GLN A 215 2.32 3.77 -14.41
N GLY A 216 2.23 2.79 -15.30
CA GLY A 216 2.53 2.92 -16.71
C GLY A 216 3.97 3.34 -16.98
N GLU A 217 4.19 4.40 -17.76
CA GLU A 217 5.52 4.87 -18.15
C GLU A 217 6.42 5.33 -16.98
N HIS A 218 5.85 5.51 -15.78
CA HIS A 218 6.60 5.87 -14.58
C HIS A 218 7.15 4.64 -13.84
N GLU A 219 6.76 3.44 -14.24
CA GLU A 219 7.24 2.22 -13.63
C GLU A 219 8.68 1.95 -14.04
N LEU A 220 9.56 1.81 -13.03
CA LEU A 220 10.93 1.33 -13.19
C LEU A 220 11.07 -0.03 -12.56
N GLN A 221 11.63 -0.99 -13.29
CA GLN A 221 11.94 -2.34 -12.81
C GLN A 221 13.43 -2.62 -12.92
N LEU A 222 14.03 -3.19 -11.87
CA LEU A 222 15.41 -3.62 -11.86
C LEU A 222 15.51 -4.97 -11.13
N ALA A 223 15.85 -6.02 -11.86
CA ALA A 223 15.97 -7.38 -11.32
C ALA A 223 17.29 -7.63 -10.57
N ASP A 224 18.34 -6.87 -10.89
CA ASP A 224 19.67 -7.00 -10.34
C ASP A 224 20.25 -5.61 -10.05
N LEU A 225 20.42 -5.31 -8.78
CA LEU A 225 20.91 -4.00 -8.34
C LEU A 225 22.39 -3.74 -8.65
N SER A 226 23.17 -4.75 -9.05
CA SER A 226 24.53 -4.52 -9.56
C SER A 226 24.55 -3.68 -10.85
N GLN A 227 23.40 -3.67 -11.57
CA GLN A 227 23.20 -2.88 -12.79
C GLN A 227 22.65 -1.47 -12.54
N TRP A 228 22.43 -1.10 -11.27
CA TRP A 228 21.89 0.19 -10.90
C TRP A 228 22.77 1.35 -11.42
N ARG A 229 22.13 2.28 -12.08
CA ARG A 229 22.73 3.58 -12.44
C ARG A 229 22.04 4.65 -11.60
N VAL A 230 22.83 5.60 -11.12
CA VAL A 230 22.35 6.64 -10.20
C VAL A 230 21.21 7.44 -10.85
N GLU A 231 20.00 7.16 -10.44
CA GLU A 231 18.77 7.88 -10.81
C GLU A 231 17.96 8.18 -9.54
N PRO A 232 17.32 9.36 -9.45
CA PRO A 232 16.47 9.65 -8.31
C PRO A 232 15.24 8.76 -8.33
N LEU A 233 15.04 7.98 -7.26
CA LEU A 233 13.86 7.15 -7.07
C LEU A 233 12.84 7.84 -6.18
N GLY A 234 11.56 7.66 -6.53
CA GLY A 234 10.44 8.18 -5.76
C GLY A 234 10.19 7.42 -4.45
N TYR A 235 9.32 8.00 -3.63
CA TYR A 235 8.87 7.40 -2.37
C TYR A 235 8.24 5.99 -2.56
N MET A 236 7.56 5.77 -3.68
CA MET A 236 6.90 4.51 -4.00
C MET A 236 7.86 3.50 -4.64
N THR A 237 8.96 3.23 -3.97
CA THR A 237 9.93 2.21 -4.36
C THR A 237 9.91 1.09 -3.35
N THR A 238 9.67 -0.13 -3.83
CA THR A 238 9.75 -1.36 -3.06
C THR A 238 10.93 -2.18 -3.55
N MET A 239 11.77 -2.64 -2.62
CA MET A 239 12.93 -3.49 -2.89
C MET A 239 12.71 -4.85 -2.25
N ILE A 240 13.13 -5.90 -2.92
CA ILE A 240 13.17 -7.27 -2.40
C ILE A 240 14.61 -7.73 -2.39
N ILE A 241 15.08 -8.24 -1.26
CA ILE A 241 16.42 -8.80 -1.09
C ILE A 241 16.27 -10.26 -0.73
N ARG A 242 16.87 -11.15 -1.50
CA ARG A 242 16.93 -12.59 -1.23
C ARG A 242 18.23 -12.93 -0.58
N ILE A 243 18.17 -13.60 0.55
CA ILE A 243 19.31 -13.87 1.42
C ILE A 243 19.47 -15.38 1.52
N GLY A 244 20.66 -15.87 1.25
CA GLY A 244 20.98 -17.30 1.28
C GLY A 244 20.67 -18.06 -0.02
N SER A 245 21.15 -19.29 -0.11
CA SER A 245 20.91 -20.20 -1.24
C SER A 245 19.53 -20.85 -1.11
N ARG A 246 18.89 -21.11 -2.24
CA ARG A 246 17.65 -21.90 -2.35
C ARG A 246 17.94 -23.17 -3.13
N PRO A 247 18.47 -24.23 -2.48
CA PRO A 247 18.99 -25.43 -3.17
C PRO A 247 17.98 -26.09 -4.10
N TRP A 248 16.68 -26.01 -3.80
CA TRP A 248 15.60 -26.57 -4.64
C TRP A 248 15.31 -25.82 -5.94
N LEU A 249 15.96 -24.69 -6.19
CA LEU A 249 15.91 -24.00 -7.48
C LEU A 249 17.13 -24.29 -8.35
N GLU A 250 18.11 -25.03 -7.81
CA GLU A 250 19.39 -25.33 -8.46
C GLU A 250 19.43 -26.78 -9.03
N GLU A 251 18.39 -27.60 -8.83
CA GLU A 251 18.18 -28.93 -9.43
C GLU A 251 17.22 -28.85 -10.64
#